data_00041985c419dc5a1d00926fcd6a7239
#
_entry.id   00041985c419dc5a1d00926fcd6a7239
#
_cell.length_a   1.000
_cell.length_b   1.000
_cell.length_c   1.000
_cell.angle_alpha   90.00
_cell.angle_beta   90.00
_cell.angle_gamma   90.00
#
_symmetry.space_group_name_H-M   'P 1'
#
loop_
_entity.id
_entity.type
_entity.pdbx_description
1 polymer ?
#
loop_
_entity_poly.entity_id
_entity_poly.type
_entity_poly.pdbx_seq_one_letter_code
_entity_poly.pdbx_strand_id
1 'polypeptide(L)'
;IVLCHWALTLMDPIAPVLDEVKRVLTSEGRFAALVDGPMNAAPGYKEVHDLIYSYVQEEIPNYGEIDLGDPRVRGSESLNSLVHKAFPKSNITIETNVVSMEGPVNQIAEIAAGFFYAAFVLNPEKRKLMITNLSTLLTISKESDDAERLGRFSMPISRLLVVPDIK
;
A
#
# COMPACT_ATOMS: atom_id res chain seq x y z
N ILE A 1 -10.37 -19.84 7.48
CA ILE A 1 -10.12 -18.44 7.11
C ILE A 1 -8.79 -18.39 6.38
N VAL A 2 -8.74 -17.67 5.25
CA VAL A 2 -7.49 -17.29 4.58
C VAL A 2 -7.29 -15.78 4.77
N LEU A 3 -6.13 -15.39 5.26
CA LEU A 3 -5.75 -13.98 5.45
C LEU A 3 -4.54 -13.66 4.59
N CYS A 4 -4.60 -12.54 3.88
CA CYS A 4 -3.49 -12.03 3.09
C CYS A 4 -3.23 -10.57 3.47
N HIS A 5 -2.05 -10.31 4.05
CA HIS A 5 -1.67 -8.97 4.49
C HIS A 5 -0.56 -8.44 3.58
N TRP A 6 -0.89 -7.49 2.73
CA TRP A 6 -0.01 -6.84 1.75
C TRP A 6 0.74 -7.76 0.77
N ALA A 7 0.43 -9.05 0.70
CA ALA A 7 1.13 -9.97 -0.19
C ALA A 7 0.48 -10.08 -1.59
N LEU A 8 -0.83 -9.82 -1.73
CA LEU A 8 -1.49 -9.89 -3.04
C LEU A 8 -0.89 -8.93 -4.07
N THR A 9 -0.45 -7.76 -3.63
CA THR A 9 0.15 -6.73 -4.48
C THR A 9 1.52 -7.10 -5.04
N LEU A 10 2.10 -8.21 -4.56
CA LEU A 10 3.41 -8.74 -4.98
C LEU A 10 3.30 -10.00 -5.85
N MET A 11 2.07 -10.47 -6.12
CA MET A 11 1.83 -11.73 -6.82
C MET A 11 1.45 -11.47 -8.30
N ASP A 12 2.16 -12.16 -9.20
CA ASP A 12 1.88 -12.17 -10.64
C ASP A 12 2.22 -13.57 -11.21
N PRO A 13 1.30 -14.24 -11.91
CA PRO A 13 -0.11 -13.87 -12.12
C PRO A 13 -0.96 -14.09 -10.85
N ILE A 14 -1.92 -13.20 -10.62
CA ILE A 14 -2.81 -13.27 -9.44
C ILE A 14 -3.90 -14.35 -9.56
N ALA A 15 -4.33 -14.70 -10.76
CA ALA A 15 -5.44 -15.63 -10.96
C ALA A 15 -5.21 -17.01 -10.32
N PRO A 16 -4.05 -17.69 -10.50
CA PRO A 16 -3.77 -18.96 -9.83
C PRO A 16 -3.79 -18.85 -8.30
N VAL A 17 -3.40 -17.69 -7.75
CA VAL A 17 -3.42 -17.46 -6.30
C VAL A 17 -4.85 -17.43 -5.78
N LEU A 18 -5.75 -16.71 -6.48
CA LEU A 18 -7.18 -16.67 -6.13
C LEU A 18 -7.85 -18.04 -6.30
N ASP A 19 -7.47 -18.81 -7.32
CA ASP A 19 -7.97 -20.17 -7.53
C ASP A 19 -7.53 -21.09 -6.38
N GLU A 20 -6.30 -20.98 -5.90
CA GLU A 20 -5.79 -21.74 -4.76
C GLU A 20 -6.46 -21.32 -3.44
N VAL A 21 -6.66 -20.03 -3.21
CA VAL A 21 -7.46 -19.55 -2.09
C VAL A 21 -8.85 -20.16 -2.11
N LYS A 22 -9.52 -20.17 -3.27
CA LYS A 22 -10.82 -20.79 -3.44
C LYS A 22 -10.80 -22.30 -3.16
N ARG A 23 -9.76 -23.01 -3.61
CA ARG A 23 -9.61 -24.45 -3.42
C ARG A 23 -9.51 -24.83 -1.93
N VAL A 24 -8.81 -24.03 -1.13
CA VAL A 24 -8.59 -24.32 0.31
C VAL A 24 -9.70 -23.80 1.22
N LEU A 25 -10.57 -22.90 0.74
CA LEU A 25 -11.69 -22.41 1.52
C LEU A 25 -12.78 -23.49 1.66
N THR A 26 -13.27 -23.67 2.87
CA THR A 26 -14.51 -24.41 3.14
C THR A 26 -15.73 -23.60 2.72
N SER A 27 -16.91 -24.22 2.67
CA SER A 27 -18.18 -23.52 2.37
C SER A 27 -18.49 -22.37 3.33
N GLU A 28 -18.05 -22.47 4.59
CA GLU A 28 -18.21 -21.42 5.61
C GLU A 28 -16.94 -20.55 5.75
N GLY A 29 -15.94 -20.81 4.92
CA GLY A 29 -14.66 -20.13 4.94
C GLY A 29 -14.80 -18.66 4.53
N ARG A 30 -13.80 -17.85 4.88
CA ARG A 30 -13.70 -16.44 4.48
C ARG A 30 -12.31 -16.15 3.99
N PHE A 31 -12.21 -15.38 2.94
CA PHE A 31 -10.95 -14.80 2.50
C PHE A 31 -10.95 -13.31 2.78
N ALA A 32 -9.93 -12.83 3.47
CA ALA A 32 -9.73 -11.41 3.71
C ALA A 32 -8.32 -11.01 3.29
N ALA A 33 -8.21 -9.86 2.62
CA ALA A 33 -6.92 -9.29 2.24
C ALA A 33 -6.87 -7.78 2.55
N LEU A 34 -5.67 -7.32 2.89
CA LEU A 34 -5.32 -5.91 2.90
C LEU A 34 -4.37 -5.65 1.73
N VAL A 35 -4.69 -4.65 0.94
CA VAL A 35 -3.90 -4.20 -0.21
C VAL A 35 -3.78 -2.68 -0.20
N ASP A 36 -2.86 -2.15 -0.99
CA ASP A 36 -2.76 -0.71 -1.19
C ASP A 36 -4.08 -0.14 -1.72
N GLY A 37 -4.51 0.97 -1.18
CA GLY A 37 -5.64 1.72 -1.71
C GLY A 37 -5.23 2.62 -2.88
N PRO A 38 -6.21 3.26 -3.56
CA PRO A 38 -5.94 4.19 -4.65
C PRO A 38 -5.03 5.35 -4.19
N MET A 39 -4.07 5.73 -5.04
CA MET A 39 -3.05 6.74 -4.77
C MET A 39 -3.61 8.09 -4.28
N ASN A 40 -4.78 8.47 -4.77
CA ASN A 40 -5.45 9.74 -4.47
C ASN A 40 -6.45 9.64 -3.31
N ALA A 41 -6.59 8.48 -2.67
CA ALA A 41 -7.57 8.29 -1.60
C ALA A 41 -7.12 8.83 -0.24
N ALA A 42 -5.81 9.10 -0.05
CA ALA A 42 -5.30 9.69 1.18
C ALA A 42 -4.53 10.99 0.90
N PRO A 43 -4.73 12.06 1.71
CA PRO A 43 -4.01 13.31 1.54
C PRO A 43 -2.50 13.12 1.68
N GLY A 44 -1.72 13.68 0.75
CA GLY A 44 -0.26 13.65 0.77
C GLY A 44 0.38 12.31 0.41
N TYR A 45 -0.40 11.24 0.23
CA TYR A 45 0.15 9.91 -0.07
C TYR A 45 0.86 9.85 -1.42
N LYS A 46 0.24 10.46 -2.44
CA LYS A 46 0.82 10.54 -3.79
C LYS A 46 2.12 11.34 -3.78
N GLU A 47 2.16 12.45 -3.06
CA GLU A 47 3.34 13.31 -2.95
C GLU A 47 4.51 12.59 -2.28
N VAL A 48 4.23 11.78 -1.24
CA VAL A 48 5.24 10.92 -0.59
C VAL A 48 5.75 9.87 -1.54
N HIS A 49 4.84 9.17 -2.25
CA HIS A 49 5.20 8.20 -3.27
C HIS A 49 6.09 8.82 -4.35
N ASP A 50 5.66 9.93 -4.95
CA ASP A 50 6.37 10.58 -6.05
C ASP A 50 7.76 11.07 -5.61
N LEU A 51 7.87 11.59 -4.38
CA LEU A 51 9.16 11.99 -3.81
C LEU A 51 10.11 10.78 -3.69
N ILE A 52 9.67 9.68 -3.10
CA ILE A 52 10.49 8.47 -2.93
C ILE A 52 10.91 7.93 -4.29
N TYR A 53 9.96 7.80 -5.22
CA TYR A 53 10.24 7.26 -6.55
C TYR A 53 11.15 8.16 -7.38
N SER A 54 11.11 9.49 -7.22
CA SER A 54 12.05 10.39 -7.90
C SER A 54 13.50 10.08 -7.52
N TYR A 55 13.77 9.85 -6.23
CA TYR A 55 15.11 9.46 -5.76
C TYR A 55 15.55 8.09 -6.28
N VAL A 56 14.62 7.14 -6.32
CA VAL A 56 14.93 5.78 -6.80
C VAL A 56 15.19 5.77 -8.31
N GLN A 57 14.42 6.51 -9.09
CA GLN A 57 14.57 6.59 -10.56
C GLN A 57 15.84 7.30 -10.99
N GLU A 58 16.43 8.14 -10.15
CA GLU A 58 17.79 8.68 -10.40
C GLU A 58 18.87 7.59 -10.32
N GLU A 59 18.69 6.54 -9.51
CA GLU A 59 19.61 5.39 -9.39
C GLU A 59 19.28 4.29 -10.41
N ILE A 60 17.98 4.02 -10.57
CA ILE A 60 17.43 2.95 -11.40
C ILE A 60 16.34 3.56 -12.30
N PRO A 61 16.69 4.12 -13.46
CA PRO A 61 15.77 4.91 -14.30
C PRO A 61 14.48 4.19 -14.70
N ASN A 62 14.52 2.86 -14.83
CA ASN A 62 13.36 2.03 -15.16
C ASN A 62 12.67 1.43 -13.94
N TYR A 63 12.96 1.91 -12.71
CA TYR A 63 12.24 1.48 -11.53
C TYR A 63 10.78 1.93 -11.61
N GLY A 64 9.85 1.00 -11.40
CA GLY A 64 8.41 1.22 -11.61
C GLY A 64 7.91 0.64 -12.93
N GLU A 65 8.78 0.37 -13.90
CA GLU A 65 8.50 -0.51 -15.04
C GLU A 65 8.68 -1.99 -14.66
N ILE A 66 9.39 -2.25 -13.57
CA ILE A 66 9.51 -3.58 -12.98
C ILE A 66 8.19 -3.85 -12.26
N ASP A 67 7.36 -4.71 -12.83
CA ASP A 67 6.09 -5.12 -12.24
C ASP A 67 6.34 -5.85 -10.91
N LEU A 68 6.04 -5.15 -9.82
CA LEU A 68 5.92 -5.77 -8.51
C LEU A 68 4.50 -6.30 -8.36
N GLY A 69 4.23 -7.45 -8.97
CA GLY A 69 2.93 -8.11 -8.96
C GLY A 69 1.91 -7.56 -9.96
N ASP A 70 0.72 -8.13 -9.96
CA ASP A 70 -0.36 -7.78 -10.91
C ASP A 70 -0.91 -6.37 -10.60
N PRO A 71 -0.77 -5.38 -11.51
CA PRO A 71 -1.17 -3.99 -11.28
C PRO A 71 -2.67 -3.83 -11.03
N ARG A 72 -3.49 -4.79 -11.49
CA ARG A 72 -4.94 -4.79 -11.29
C ARG A 72 -5.34 -4.93 -9.82
N VAL A 73 -4.46 -5.44 -8.97
CA VAL A 73 -4.72 -5.58 -7.53
C VAL A 73 -4.76 -4.22 -6.82
N ARG A 74 -4.09 -3.19 -7.36
CA ARG A 74 -4.02 -1.84 -6.77
C ARG A 74 -5.20 -0.94 -7.12
N GLY A 75 -6.03 -1.33 -8.08
CA GLY A 75 -7.23 -0.58 -8.46
C GLY A 75 -8.50 -1.22 -7.89
N SER A 76 -9.37 -0.45 -7.22
CA SER A 76 -10.58 -1.01 -6.59
C SER A 76 -11.50 -1.71 -7.58
N GLU A 77 -11.73 -1.14 -8.76
CA GLU A 77 -12.61 -1.74 -9.78
C GLU A 77 -11.98 -2.98 -10.43
N SER A 78 -10.69 -2.92 -10.76
CA SER A 78 -9.97 -4.04 -11.35
C SER A 78 -9.83 -5.20 -10.36
N LEU A 79 -9.53 -4.92 -9.09
CA LEU A 79 -9.51 -5.92 -8.03
C LEU A 79 -10.88 -6.56 -7.85
N ASN A 80 -11.95 -5.76 -7.81
CA ASN A 80 -13.31 -6.26 -7.73
C ASN A 80 -13.63 -7.22 -8.88
N SER A 81 -13.30 -6.84 -10.12
CA SER A 81 -13.52 -7.67 -11.30
C SER A 81 -12.73 -8.98 -11.24
N LEU A 82 -11.47 -8.95 -10.81
CA LEU A 82 -10.64 -10.13 -10.62
C LEU A 82 -11.24 -11.10 -9.61
N VAL A 83 -11.64 -10.57 -8.46
CA VAL A 83 -12.17 -11.38 -7.35
C VAL A 83 -13.55 -11.96 -7.72
N HIS A 84 -14.43 -11.19 -8.37
CA HIS A 84 -15.71 -11.69 -8.85
C HIS A 84 -15.54 -12.83 -9.87
N LYS A 85 -14.53 -12.75 -10.73
CA LYS A 85 -14.22 -13.83 -11.68
C LYS A 85 -13.82 -15.12 -10.98
N ALA A 86 -13.00 -15.02 -9.92
CA ALA A 86 -12.56 -16.18 -9.14
C ALA A 86 -13.69 -16.74 -8.24
N PHE A 87 -14.49 -15.85 -7.66
CA PHE A 87 -15.55 -16.17 -6.68
C PHE A 87 -16.94 -15.71 -7.14
N PRO A 88 -17.49 -16.27 -8.26
CA PRO A 88 -18.70 -15.76 -8.90
C PRO A 88 -19.99 -15.92 -8.07
N LYS A 89 -19.95 -16.75 -7.01
CA LYS A 89 -21.08 -17.01 -6.11
C LYS A 89 -20.75 -16.60 -4.67
N SER A 90 -20.11 -15.46 -4.51
CA SER A 90 -19.68 -14.99 -3.19
C SER A 90 -20.10 -13.54 -3.00
N ASN A 91 -20.38 -13.17 -1.77
CA ASN A 91 -20.49 -11.77 -1.39
C ASN A 91 -19.07 -11.19 -1.27
N ILE A 92 -18.78 -10.18 -2.06
CA ILE A 92 -17.46 -9.54 -2.12
C ILE A 92 -17.63 -8.09 -1.68
N THR A 93 -16.85 -7.68 -0.70
CA THR A 93 -16.79 -6.31 -0.20
C THR A 93 -15.37 -5.79 -0.33
N ILE A 94 -15.22 -4.61 -0.93
CA ILE A 94 -13.95 -3.87 -0.96
C ILE A 94 -14.21 -2.49 -0.38
N GLU A 95 -13.52 -2.18 0.71
CA GLU A 95 -13.63 -0.90 1.41
C GLU A 95 -12.25 -0.26 1.51
N THR A 96 -12.14 0.99 1.10
CA THR A 96 -10.92 1.78 1.26
C THR A 96 -11.05 2.69 2.48
N ASN A 97 -10.07 2.61 3.37
CA ASN A 97 -9.95 3.45 4.55
C ASN A 97 -8.63 4.20 4.52
N VAL A 98 -8.60 5.36 5.16
CA VAL A 98 -7.36 6.13 5.37
C VAL A 98 -6.87 5.90 6.79
N VAL A 99 -5.64 5.45 6.90
CA VAL A 99 -4.94 5.33 8.19
C VAL A 99 -3.90 6.42 8.27
N SER A 100 -3.92 7.20 9.36
CA SER A 100 -2.97 8.29 9.59
C SER A 100 -2.13 8.02 10.83
N MET A 101 -0.86 8.36 10.74
CA MET A 101 0.10 8.34 11.84
C MET A 101 0.64 9.74 12.06
N GLU A 102 0.74 10.14 13.33
CA GLU A 102 1.28 11.44 13.75
C GLU A 102 2.35 11.23 14.83
N GLY A 103 3.35 12.09 14.82
CA GLY A 103 4.44 12.05 15.80
C GLY A 103 5.62 12.92 15.38
N PRO A 104 6.79 12.75 16.03
CA PRO A 104 8.03 13.42 15.65
C PRO A 104 8.30 13.26 14.15
N VAL A 105 8.45 14.37 13.44
CA VAL A 105 8.48 14.37 11.96
C VAL A 105 9.56 13.45 11.38
N ASN A 106 10.74 13.36 12.02
CA ASN A 106 11.80 12.48 11.55
C ASN A 106 11.42 10.99 11.70
N GLN A 107 10.72 10.64 12.77
CA GLN A 107 10.21 9.28 12.95
C GLN A 107 9.12 8.94 11.93
N ILE A 108 8.19 9.87 11.68
CA ILE A 108 7.14 9.70 10.67
C ILE A 108 7.74 9.58 9.26
N ALA A 109 8.80 10.34 8.93
CA ALA A 109 9.49 10.23 7.65
C ALA A 109 10.18 8.86 7.46
N GLU A 110 10.82 8.32 8.50
CA GLU A 110 11.41 6.98 8.47
C GLU A 110 10.33 5.89 8.31
N ILE A 111 9.19 6.01 9.00
CA ILE A 111 8.05 5.09 8.86
C ILE A 111 7.50 5.16 7.43
N ALA A 112 7.27 6.36 6.90
CA ALA A 112 6.79 6.55 5.54
C ALA A 112 7.74 5.93 4.51
N ALA A 113 9.04 6.16 4.64
CA ALA A 113 10.04 5.55 3.76
C ALA A 113 10.06 4.03 3.88
N GLY A 114 9.92 3.49 5.09
CA GLY A 114 9.89 2.05 5.35
C GLY A 114 8.67 1.34 4.77
N PHE A 115 7.59 2.08 4.50
CA PHE A 115 6.39 1.55 3.86
C PHE A 115 6.59 1.25 2.36
N PHE A 116 7.51 1.96 1.70
CA PHE A 116 7.79 1.79 0.28
C PHE A 116 9.05 0.97 0.05
N TYR A 117 8.93 -0.20 -0.59
CA TYR A 117 10.08 -1.05 -0.97
C TYR A 117 11.13 -0.30 -1.78
N ALA A 118 10.69 0.65 -2.59
CA ALA A 118 11.55 1.52 -3.38
C ALA A 118 12.66 2.18 -2.55
N ALA A 119 12.36 2.62 -1.33
CA ALA A 119 13.33 3.29 -0.47
C ALA A 119 14.51 2.40 -0.03
N PHE A 120 14.38 1.07 -0.10
CA PHE A 120 15.44 0.13 0.30
C PHE A 120 16.54 -0.08 -0.75
N VAL A 121 16.32 0.33 -2.00
CA VAL A 121 17.35 0.21 -3.05
C VAL A 121 18.32 1.39 -3.06
N LEU A 122 18.02 2.47 -2.31
CA LEU A 122 18.86 3.65 -2.25
C LEU A 122 20.12 3.40 -1.40
N ASN A 123 21.24 3.98 -1.84
CA ASN A 123 22.43 4.04 -1.00
C ASN A 123 22.17 4.90 0.27
N PRO A 124 22.96 4.72 1.35
CA PRO A 124 22.71 5.38 2.63
C PRO A 124 22.67 6.91 2.57
N GLU A 125 23.51 7.55 1.75
CA GLU A 125 23.57 9.00 1.63
C GLU A 125 22.32 9.55 0.95
N LYS A 126 21.93 8.94 -0.16
CA LYS A 126 20.72 9.32 -0.91
C LYS A 126 19.46 9.05 -0.08
N ARG A 127 19.42 7.92 0.62
CA ARG A 127 18.34 7.62 1.54
C ARG A 127 18.20 8.68 2.63
N LYS A 128 19.31 9.12 3.22
CA LYS A 128 19.31 10.19 4.24
C LYS A 128 18.76 11.50 3.69
N LEU A 129 19.15 11.89 2.48
CA LEU A 129 18.64 13.09 1.81
C LEU A 129 17.15 12.98 1.53
N MET A 130 16.68 11.84 1.04
CA MET A 130 15.26 11.55 0.83
C MET A 130 14.48 11.68 2.13
N ILE A 131 14.94 11.10 3.25
CA ILE A 131 14.30 11.23 4.58
C ILE A 131 14.21 12.70 5.01
N THR A 132 15.25 13.49 4.78
CA THR A 132 15.22 14.94 5.09
C THR A 132 14.12 15.67 4.31
N ASN A 133 13.97 15.35 3.03
CA ASN A 133 12.93 15.95 2.19
C ASN A 133 11.52 15.42 2.56
N LEU A 134 11.39 14.15 2.91
CA LEU A 134 10.16 13.60 3.47
C LEU A 134 9.76 14.29 4.78
N SER A 135 10.72 14.55 5.68
CA SER A 135 10.46 15.30 6.92
C SER A 135 9.92 16.69 6.64
N THR A 136 10.41 17.35 5.60
CA THR A 136 9.89 18.67 5.18
C THR A 136 8.46 18.56 4.63
N LEU A 137 8.21 17.58 3.78
CA LEU A 137 6.91 17.33 3.16
C LEU A 137 5.83 16.96 4.19
N LEU A 138 6.18 16.15 5.19
CA LEU A 138 5.25 15.59 6.18
C LEU A 138 5.00 16.51 7.37
N THR A 139 5.71 17.63 7.49
CA THR A 139 5.53 18.59 8.60
C THR A 139 4.14 19.21 8.60
N ILE A 140 3.41 19.12 9.70
CA ILE A 140 2.05 19.68 9.88
C ILE A 140 2.02 20.93 10.74
N SER A 141 2.97 21.13 11.63
CA SER A 141 3.09 22.34 12.44
C SER A 141 4.54 22.79 12.56
N LYS A 142 4.73 24.10 12.54
CA LYS A 142 5.97 24.77 12.97
C LYS A 142 5.64 25.44 14.30
N GLU A 143 5.57 24.66 15.37
CA GLU A 143 5.54 25.28 16.69
C GLU A 143 6.96 25.72 17.07
N SER A 144 7.03 26.85 17.79
CA SER A 144 8.19 27.60 18.26
C SER A 144 9.58 26.91 18.18
N ASP A 145 10.65 27.63 17.99
CA ASP A 145 12.03 27.21 17.75
C ASP A 145 12.60 26.09 18.67
N ASP A 146 11.93 25.78 19.79
CA ASP A 146 12.32 24.77 20.78
C ASP A 146 11.38 23.54 20.84
N ALA A 147 10.27 23.49 20.09
CA ALA A 147 9.35 22.35 20.11
C ALA A 147 9.70 21.33 19.02
N GLU A 148 9.58 20.05 19.34
CA GLU A 148 9.75 18.96 18.39
C GLU A 148 8.72 19.09 17.24
N ARG A 149 9.22 19.20 16.01
CA ARG A 149 8.36 19.34 14.82
C ARG A 149 7.50 18.09 14.65
N LEU A 150 6.19 18.27 14.54
CA LEU A 150 5.25 17.19 14.29
C LEU A 150 5.05 16.95 12.80
N GLY A 151 4.95 15.68 12.45
CA GLY A 151 4.65 15.19 11.10
C GLY A 151 3.42 14.29 11.09
N ARG A 152 2.80 14.19 9.91
CA ARG A 152 1.70 13.26 9.63
C ARG A 152 1.97 12.52 8.32
N PHE A 153 1.78 11.21 8.35
CA PHE A 153 1.71 10.38 7.16
C PHE A 153 0.36 9.65 7.11
N SER A 154 -0.34 9.78 5.99
CA SER A 154 -1.64 9.16 5.75
C SER A 154 -1.54 8.22 4.56
N MET A 155 -2.05 6.98 4.71
CA MET A 155 -2.05 5.99 3.64
C MET A 155 -3.43 5.40 3.41
N PRO A 156 -3.82 5.15 2.14
CA PRO A 156 -5.04 4.46 1.81
C PRO A 156 -4.82 2.94 1.92
N ILE A 157 -5.74 2.25 2.56
CA ILE A 157 -5.73 0.80 2.68
C ILE A 157 -7.06 0.27 2.18
N SER A 158 -7.04 -0.64 1.21
CA SER A 158 -8.22 -1.36 0.76
C SER A 158 -8.31 -2.71 1.44
N ARG A 159 -9.45 -2.95 2.10
CA ARG A 159 -9.81 -4.23 2.70
C ARG A 159 -10.73 -4.99 1.76
N LEU A 160 -10.27 -6.13 1.28
CA LEU A 160 -11.07 -7.10 0.55
C LEU A 160 -11.63 -8.13 1.53
N LEU A 161 -12.92 -8.44 1.42
CA LEU A 161 -13.56 -9.56 2.10
C LEU A 161 -14.38 -10.37 1.11
N VAL A 162 -14.16 -11.68 1.07
CA VAL A 162 -14.93 -12.64 0.28
C VAL A 162 -15.62 -13.63 1.24
N VAL A 163 -16.94 -13.68 1.15
CA VAL A 163 -17.78 -14.60 1.92
C VAL A 163 -18.55 -15.47 0.90
N PRO A 164 -18.23 -16.78 0.77
CA PRO A 164 -19.00 -17.66 -0.12
C PRO A 164 -20.48 -17.71 0.25
N ASP A 165 -21.35 -17.75 -0.75
CA ASP A 165 -22.76 -18.01 -0.51
C ASP A 165 -22.95 -19.43 0.02
N ILE A 166 -23.52 -19.53 1.20
CA ILE A 166 -23.94 -20.81 1.77
C ILE A 166 -25.18 -21.25 1.00
N LYS A 167 -25.05 -22.31 0.19
CA LYS A 167 -26.20 -22.97 -0.43
C LYS A 167 -26.74 -24.05 0.51
#